data_839413a58cd6ad0efa4b031179ff9da6
#
_entry.id   839413a58cd6ad0efa4b031179ff9da6
#
_cell.length_a   1.000
_cell.length_b   1.000
_cell.length_c   1.000
_cell.angle_alpha   90.00
_cell.angle_beta   90.00
_cell.angle_gamma   90.00
#
_symmetry.space_group_name_H-M   'P 1'
#
loop_
_entity.id
_entity.type
_entity.pdbx_description
1 polymer ?
#
loop_
_entity_poly.entity_id
_entity_poly.type
_entity_poly.pdbx_seq_one_letter_code
_entity_poly.pdbx_strand_id
1 'polypeptide(L)'
;IDEVESRLNSRGFKIDKKSFIGLENERRNLQVKVQELQESRNDLSKRIGVEKSKGNDVTEHMKSVGQINDLLKVQNGALEEVQNKIQEFLLDIPNLAHESVPIGQSENDNEVIKKVGEKKEFSFKVKDHVDIGESLGLDFDLGAKLSGARFTSIRSGLASLHRALGQFMLDIQTQEHGYEECYTPYLVNFDSLKGTGQLPKFEEDLFITKKGGSDEKLYLIPTG
;
A
#
# COMPACT_ATOMS: atom_id res chain seq x y z
N ILE A 1 -11.86 -6.31 -17.19
CA ILE A 1 -10.55 -6.99 -17.04
C ILE A 1 -9.80 -7.12 -18.36
N ASP A 2 -10.49 -7.30 -19.51
CA ASP A 2 -9.87 -7.46 -20.83
C ASP A 2 -9.10 -6.20 -21.27
N GLU A 3 -9.67 -5.02 -21.05
CA GLU A 3 -9.00 -3.75 -21.32
C GLU A 3 -7.75 -3.58 -20.43
N VAL A 4 -7.87 -3.89 -19.13
CA VAL A 4 -6.75 -3.81 -18.18
C VAL A 4 -5.62 -4.76 -18.61
N GLU A 5 -5.93 -6.00 -18.98
CA GLU A 5 -4.94 -6.95 -19.48
C GLU A 5 -4.25 -6.44 -20.76
N SER A 6 -5.03 -5.94 -21.73
CA SER A 6 -4.48 -5.39 -22.98
C SER A 6 -3.47 -4.28 -22.71
N ARG A 7 -3.76 -3.37 -21.78
CA ARG A 7 -2.86 -2.27 -21.41
C ARG A 7 -1.65 -2.73 -20.61
N LEU A 8 -1.79 -3.74 -19.75
CA LEU A 8 -0.68 -4.28 -18.95
C LEU A 8 0.23 -5.22 -19.75
N ASN A 9 -0.27 -5.83 -20.82
CA ASN A 9 0.55 -6.64 -21.73
C ASN A 9 1.72 -5.85 -22.33
N SER A 10 1.52 -4.54 -22.59
CA SER A 10 2.59 -3.65 -23.06
C SER A 10 3.74 -3.50 -22.06
N ARG A 11 3.48 -3.79 -20.77
CA ARG A 11 4.46 -3.78 -19.68
C ARG A 11 4.99 -5.18 -19.33
N GLY A 12 4.67 -6.20 -20.14
CA GLY A 12 5.04 -7.59 -19.89
C GLY A 12 4.26 -8.27 -18.75
N PHE A 13 3.24 -7.63 -18.17
CA PHE A 13 2.44 -8.19 -17.10
C PHE A 13 1.21 -8.93 -17.62
N LYS A 14 1.05 -10.19 -17.21
CA LYS A 14 -0.11 -11.03 -17.59
C LYS A 14 -1.02 -11.24 -16.39
N ILE A 15 -2.28 -10.87 -16.53
CA ILE A 15 -3.30 -11.07 -15.49
C ILE A 15 -3.80 -12.52 -15.55
N ASP A 16 -3.86 -13.18 -14.39
CA ASP A 16 -4.58 -14.46 -14.26
C ASP A 16 -6.10 -14.23 -14.20
N LYS A 17 -6.68 -14.00 -15.38
CA LYS A 17 -8.13 -13.79 -15.52
C LYS A 17 -8.96 -14.93 -14.96
N LYS A 18 -8.49 -16.17 -15.11
CA LYS A 18 -9.25 -17.35 -14.70
C LYS A 18 -9.45 -17.35 -13.19
N SER A 19 -8.39 -17.10 -12.44
CA SER A 19 -8.45 -16.99 -10.98
C SER A 19 -9.33 -15.81 -10.54
N PHE A 20 -9.19 -14.65 -11.15
CA PHE A 20 -10.02 -13.49 -10.83
C PHE A 20 -11.52 -13.74 -11.06
N ILE A 21 -11.88 -14.28 -12.22
CA ILE A 21 -13.28 -14.59 -12.55
C ILE A 21 -13.83 -15.65 -11.59
N GLY A 22 -13.01 -16.64 -11.22
CA GLY A 22 -13.38 -17.64 -10.21
C GLY A 22 -13.75 -17.02 -8.87
N LEU A 23 -12.87 -16.16 -8.34
CA LEU A 23 -13.10 -15.44 -7.08
C LEU A 23 -14.32 -14.52 -7.14
N GLU A 24 -14.52 -13.78 -8.23
CA GLU A 24 -15.68 -12.92 -8.41
C GLU A 24 -17.01 -13.69 -8.50
N ASN A 25 -17.03 -14.85 -9.14
CA ASN A 25 -18.22 -15.71 -9.17
C ASN A 25 -18.53 -16.28 -7.77
N GLU A 26 -17.50 -16.69 -7.03
CA GLU A 26 -17.66 -17.17 -5.65
C GLU A 26 -18.20 -16.06 -4.75
N ARG A 27 -17.62 -14.85 -4.84
CA ARG A 27 -18.09 -13.68 -4.09
C ARG A 27 -19.56 -13.38 -4.35
N ARG A 28 -19.98 -13.39 -5.63
CA ARG A 28 -21.38 -13.15 -6.02
C ARG A 28 -22.30 -14.19 -5.44
N ASN A 29 -21.94 -15.45 -5.53
CA ASN A 29 -22.74 -16.56 -5.01
C ASN A 29 -22.91 -16.47 -3.48
N LEU A 30 -21.83 -16.15 -2.76
CA LEU A 30 -21.88 -15.95 -1.30
C LEU A 30 -22.71 -14.74 -0.92
N GLN A 31 -22.58 -13.64 -1.68
CA GLN A 31 -23.35 -12.41 -1.45
C GLN A 31 -24.85 -12.65 -1.60
N VAL A 32 -25.28 -13.38 -2.63
CA VAL A 32 -26.69 -13.76 -2.83
C VAL A 32 -27.18 -14.60 -1.66
N LYS A 33 -26.42 -15.63 -1.24
CA LYS A 33 -26.79 -16.47 -0.10
C LYS A 33 -26.92 -15.68 1.20
N VAL A 34 -26.00 -14.76 1.47
CA VAL A 34 -26.06 -13.89 2.65
C VAL A 34 -27.32 -13.02 2.61
N GLN A 35 -27.63 -12.44 1.44
CA GLN A 35 -28.82 -11.62 1.27
C GLN A 35 -30.11 -12.43 1.50
N GLU A 36 -30.25 -13.61 0.90
CA GLU A 36 -31.40 -14.50 1.10
C GLU A 36 -31.59 -14.89 2.58
N LEU A 37 -30.52 -15.22 3.29
CA LEU A 37 -30.53 -15.50 4.71
C LEU A 37 -30.95 -14.28 5.54
N GLN A 38 -30.47 -13.08 5.20
CA GLN A 38 -30.85 -11.83 5.86
C GLN A 38 -32.35 -11.54 5.68
N GLU A 39 -32.87 -11.70 4.46
CA GLU A 39 -34.29 -11.53 4.15
C GLU A 39 -35.15 -12.52 4.95
N SER A 40 -34.77 -13.79 4.91
CA SER A 40 -35.46 -14.86 5.69
C SER A 40 -35.46 -14.56 7.19
N ARG A 41 -34.33 -14.12 7.74
CA ARG A 41 -34.24 -13.73 9.16
C ARG A 41 -35.14 -12.53 9.46
N ASN A 42 -35.18 -11.54 8.61
CA ASN A 42 -36.00 -10.35 8.81
C ASN A 42 -37.48 -10.67 8.75
N ASP A 43 -37.88 -11.53 7.83
CA ASP A 43 -39.28 -11.97 7.71
C ASP A 43 -39.75 -12.82 8.92
N LEU A 44 -38.89 -13.76 9.35
CA LEU A 44 -39.17 -14.52 10.57
C LEU A 44 -39.25 -13.63 11.81
N SER A 45 -38.35 -12.63 11.91
CA SER A 45 -38.37 -11.68 13.02
C SER A 45 -39.65 -10.84 13.06
N LYS A 46 -40.14 -10.40 11.89
CA LYS A 46 -41.45 -9.72 11.79
C LYS A 46 -42.61 -10.63 12.20
N ARG A 47 -42.61 -11.90 11.75
CA ARG A 47 -43.63 -12.91 12.14
C ARG A 47 -43.61 -13.15 13.64
N ILE A 48 -42.43 -13.33 14.25
CA ILE A 48 -42.26 -13.46 15.70
C ILE A 48 -42.93 -12.28 16.44
N GLY A 49 -42.67 -11.04 15.97
CA GLY A 49 -43.28 -9.85 16.56
C GLY A 49 -44.82 -9.89 16.54
N VAL A 50 -45.39 -10.27 15.40
CA VAL A 50 -46.87 -10.39 15.22
C VAL A 50 -47.45 -11.50 16.06
N GLU A 51 -46.87 -12.70 16.05
CA GLU A 51 -47.38 -13.84 16.80
C GLU A 51 -47.24 -13.64 18.32
N LYS A 52 -46.13 -13.04 18.77
CA LYS A 52 -45.94 -12.70 20.17
C LYS A 52 -46.97 -11.67 20.66
N SER A 53 -47.35 -10.70 19.84
CA SER A 53 -48.40 -9.72 20.19
C SER A 53 -49.79 -10.32 20.32
N LYS A 54 -50.04 -11.50 19.66
CA LYS A 54 -51.27 -12.26 19.78
C LYS A 54 -51.25 -13.29 20.92
N GLY A 55 -50.14 -13.41 21.67
CA GLY A 55 -49.96 -14.37 22.74
C GLY A 55 -49.66 -15.83 22.29
N ASN A 56 -49.28 -15.99 21.01
CA ASN A 56 -48.96 -17.32 20.46
C ASN A 56 -47.53 -17.75 20.83
N ASP A 57 -47.29 -19.06 20.88
CA ASP A 57 -45.96 -19.63 21.07
C ASP A 57 -45.07 -19.35 19.84
N VAL A 58 -43.91 -18.81 20.05
CA VAL A 58 -42.92 -18.44 19.02
C VAL A 58 -41.61 -19.23 19.13
N THR A 59 -41.55 -20.26 19.97
CA THR A 59 -40.34 -21.02 20.29
C THR A 59 -39.69 -21.63 19.05
N GLU A 60 -40.44 -22.23 18.14
CA GLU A 60 -39.92 -22.80 16.89
C GLU A 60 -39.40 -21.71 15.94
N HIS A 61 -40.06 -20.56 15.87
CA HIS A 61 -39.59 -19.46 15.05
C HIS A 61 -38.28 -18.85 15.61
N MET A 62 -38.14 -18.74 16.92
CA MET A 62 -36.93 -18.29 17.58
C MET A 62 -35.73 -19.24 17.32
N LYS A 63 -35.99 -20.57 17.37
CA LYS A 63 -34.99 -21.58 17.02
C LYS A 63 -34.54 -21.46 15.57
N SER A 64 -35.46 -21.24 14.64
CA SER A 64 -35.17 -21.04 13.23
C SER A 64 -34.33 -19.77 13.00
N VAL A 65 -34.63 -18.66 13.70
CA VAL A 65 -33.80 -17.44 13.65
C VAL A 65 -32.39 -17.69 14.19
N GLY A 66 -32.25 -18.50 15.25
CA GLY A 66 -30.97 -18.95 15.78
C GLY A 66 -30.13 -19.67 14.71
N GLN A 67 -30.72 -20.66 14.05
CA GLN A 67 -30.08 -21.41 12.96
C GLN A 67 -29.67 -20.52 11.79
N ILE A 68 -30.55 -19.58 11.40
CA ILE A 68 -30.20 -18.60 10.33
C ILE A 68 -29.05 -17.71 10.76
N ASN A 69 -28.96 -17.26 12.01
CA ASN A 69 -27.83 -16.46 12.50
C ASN A 69 -26.53 -17.26 12.46
N ASP A 70 -26.53 -18.54 12.80
CA ASP A 70 -25.35 -19.40 12.70
C ASP A 70 -24.92 -19.57 11.24
N LEU A 71 -25.85 -19.78 10.32
CA LEU A 71 -25.55 -19.82 8.87
C LEU A 71 -25.03 -18.50 8.36
N LEU A 72 -25.60 -17.36 8.77
CA LEU A 72 -25.12 -16.03 8.41
C LEU A 72 -23.69 -15.81 8.87
N LYS A 73 -23.34 -16.24 10.08
CA LYS A 73 -21.97 -16.11 10.58
C LYS A 73 -20.97 -16.86 9.70
N VAL A 74 -21.32 -18.10 9.31
CA VAL A 74 -20.47 -18.92 8.41
C VAL A 74 -20.36 -18.30 7.03
N GLN A 75 -21.49 -17.88 6.42
CA GLN A 75 -21.47 -17.32 5.06
C GLN A 75 -20.78 -15.95 5.00
N ASN A 76 -20.94 -15.11 6.03
CA ASN A 76 -20.21 -13.83 6.11
C ASN A 76 -18.71 -14.06 6.26
N GLY A 77 -18.26 -15.02 7.06
CA GLY A 77 -16.85 -15.38 7.17
C GLY A 77 -16.28 -15.84 5.83
N ALA A 78 -16.98 -16.70 5.11
CA ALA A 78 -16.56 -17.13 3.77
C ALA A 78 -16.54 -15.98 2.77
N LEU A 79 -17.53 -15.08 2.83
CA LEU A 79 -17.56 -13.89 1.96
C LEU A 79 -16.36 -12.96 2.24
N GLU A 80 -16.04 -12.73 3.50
CA GLU A 80 -14.88 -11.93 3.91
C GLU A 80 -13.57 -12.54 3.42
N GLU A 81 -13.39 -13.85 3.53
CA GLU A 81 -12.20 -14.55 3.02
C GLU A 81 -12.04 -14.37 1.51
N VAL A 82 -13.11 -14.50 0.74
CA VAL A 82 -13.07 -14.32 -0.71
C VAL A 82 -12.80 -12.86 -1.08
N GLN A 83 -13.39 -11.91 -0.35
CA GLN A 83 -13.12 -10.48 -0.55
C GLN A 83 -11.65 -10.14 -0.28
N ASN A 84 -11.06 -10.72 0.77
CA ASN A 84 -9.64 -10.54 1.06
C ASN A 84 -8.75 -11.10 -0.06
N LYS A 85 -9.06 -12.30 -0.59
CA LYS A 85 -8.32 -12.87 -1.74
C LYS A 85 -8.42 -11.99 -2.99
N ILE A 86 -9.59 -11.41 -3.26
CA ILE A 86 -9.77 -10.46 -4.37
C ILE A 86 -8.94 -9.20 -4.13
N GLN A 87 -8.93 -8.68 -2.92
CA GLN A 87 -8.13 -7.50 -2.56
C GLN A 87 -6.63 -7.76 -2.72
N GLU A 88 -6.13 -8.90 -2.26
CA GLU A 88 -4.73 -9.31 -2.46
C GLU A 88 -4.40 -9.42 -3.94
N PHE A 89 -5.26 -10.07 -4.73
CA PHE A 89 -5.09 -10.17 -6.17
C PHE A 89 -5.00 -8.80 -6.85
N LEU A 90 -5.87 -7.85 -6.47
CA LEU A 90 -5.88 -6.51 -7.04
C LEU A 90 -4.66 -5.67 -6.64
N LEU A 91 -4.14 -5.86 -5.42
CA LEU A 91 -2.94 -5.17 -4.94
C LEU A 91 -1.66 -5.59 -5.68
N ASP A 92 -1.64 -6.79 -6.25
CA ASP A 92 -0.51 -7.26 -7.05
C ASP A 92 -0.51 -6.73 -8.50
N ILE A 93 -1.64 -6.21 -8.97
CA ILE A 93 -1.76 -5.68 -10.33
C ILE A 93 -1.07 -4.29 -10.41
N PRO A 94 -0.14 -4.07 -11.35
CA PRO A 94 0.48 -2.77 -11.56
C PRO A 94 -0.53 -1.72 -12.03
N ASN A 95 -0.26 -0.45 -11.71
CA ASN A 95 -1.03 0.67 -12.22
C ASN A 95 -0.97 0.73 -13.76
N LEU A 96 -2.09 1.16 -14.36
CA LEU A 96 -2.16 1.40 -15.80
C LEU A 96 -1.39 2.68 -16.14
N ALA A 97 -0.51 2.59 -17.13
CA ALA A 97 0.15 3.76 -17.67
C ALA A 97 -0.88 4.67 -18.37
N HIS A 98 -0.63 5.99 -18.34
CA HIS A 98 -1.41 6.94 -19.14
C HIS A 98 -1.22 6.66 -20.65
N GLU A 99 -2.21 7.01 -21.48
CA GLU A 99 -2.19 6.74 -22.92
C GLU A 99 -1.02 7.44 -23.66
N SER A 100 -0.53 8.56 -23.11
CA SER A 100 0.63 9.28 -23.67
C SER A 100 1.97 8.61 -23.39
N VAL A 101 2.02 7.57 -22.55
CA VAL A 101 3.27 6.88 -22.25
C VAL A 101 3.62 5.94 -23.39
N PRO A 102 4.81 6.09 -24.02
CA PRO A 102 5.24 5.22 -25.11
C PRO A 102 5.40 3.78 -24.62
N ILE A 103 5.12 2.83 -25.52
CA ILE A 103 5.37 1.42 -25.26
C ILE A 103 6.87 1.18 -25.48
N GLY A 104 7.55 0.67 -24.45
CA GLY A 104 8.98 0.39 -24.51
C GLY A 104 9.39 -0.72 -23.55
N GLN A 105 10.62 -1.20 -23.69
CA GLN A 105 11.18 -2.26 -22.84
C GLN A 105 12.23 -1.74 -21.85
N SER A 106 12.74 -0.55 -22.10
CA SER A 106 13.77 0.08 -21.28
C SER A 106 13.61 1.59 -21.19
N GLU A 107 14.39 2.23 -20.36
CA GLU A 107 14.49 3.70 -20.25
C GLU A 107 14.88 4.39 -21.55
N ASN A 108 15.54 3.68 -22.47
CA ASN A 108 15.95 4.21 -23.78
C ASN A 108 14.77 4.46 -24.72
N ASP A 109 13.62 3.83 -24.43
CA ASP A 109 12.39 4.01 -25.20
C ASP A 109 11.53 5.17 -24.68
N ASN A 110 11.97 5.85 -23.60
CA ASN A 110 11.28 6.99 -23.03
C ASN A 110 11.35 8.21 -23.95
N GLU A 111 10.24 8.91 -24.11
CA GLU A 111 10.16 10.17 -24.82
C GLU A 111 10.56 11.33 -23.90
N VAL A 112 11.52 12.15 -24.34
CA VAL A 112 11.92 13.37 -23.62
C VAL A 112 10.91 14.47 -23.91
N ILE A 113 9.99 14.71 -22.99
CA ILE A 113 8.91 15.70 -23.13
C ILE A 113 9.44 17.14 -23.04
N LYS A 114 10.44 17.40 -22.19
CA LYS A 114 10.98 18.74 -21.99
C LYS A 114 12.43 18.67 -21.54
N LYS A 115 13.26 19.52 -22.15
CA LYS A 115 14.65 19.74 -21.75
C LYS A 115 14.81 21.18 -21.31
N VAL A 116 15.34 21.42 -20.12
CA VAL A 116 15.51 22.76 -19.56
C VAL A 116 16.97 22.96 -19.18
N GLY A 117 17.54 24.07 -19.65
CA GLY A 117 18.93 24.42 -19.43
C GLY A 117 19.92 23.63 -20.29
N GLU A 118 21.16 23.97 -20.17
CA GLU A 118 22.25 23.30 -20.85
C GLU A 118 23.22 22.68 -19.85
N LYS A 119 23.81 21.54 -20.22
CA LYS A 119 24.84 20.90 -19.41
C LYS A 119 26.08 21.79 -19.37
N LYS A 120 26.51 22.17 -18.17
CA LYS A 120 27.71 22.98 -17.97
C LYS A 120 28.93 22.18 -18.36
N GLU A 121 29.77 22.78 -19.23
CA GLU A 121 31.09 22.25 -19.53
C GLU A 121 32.11 22.85 -18.58
N PHE A 122 33.00 22.01 -18.07
CA PHE A 122 34.06 22.43 -17.15
C PHE A 122 35.42 22.28 -17.82
N SER A 123 36.31 23.27 -17.64
CA SER A 123 37.69 23.25 -18.15
C SER A 123 38.63 22.37 -17.32
N PHE A 124 38.14 21.74 -16.27
CA PHE A 124 38.86 20.85 -15.35
C PHE A 124 38.21 19.47 -15.26
N LYS A 125 39.00 18.49 -14.78
CA LYS A 125 38.47 17.14 -14.55
C LYS A 125 37.44 17.15 -13.41
N VAL A 126 36.19 16.85 -13.71
CA VAL A 126 35.10 16.78 -12.75
C VAL A 126 35.32 15.58 -11.83
N LYS A 127 35.13 15.79 -10.53
CA LYS A 127 35.12 14.75 -9.50
C LYS A 127 33.68 14.46 -9.11
N ASP A 128 33.41 13.24 -8.70
CA ASP A 128 32.10 12.85 -8.16
C ASP A 128 31.93 13.24 -6.69
N HIS A 129 30.77 12.96 -6.12
CA HIS A 129 30.45 13.30 -4.74
C HIS A 129 31.26 12.50 -3.72
N VAL A 130 31.74 11.31 -4.06
CA VAL A 130 32.59 10.49 -3.19
C VAL A 130 33.97 11.15 -3.05
N ASP A 131 34.63 11.40 -4.20
CA ASP A 131 35.95 12.02 -4.24
C ASP A 131 36.03 13.40 -3.54
N ILE A 132 34.93 14.18 -3.66
CA ILE A 132 34.83 15.48 -3.00
C ILE A 132 34.45 15.33 -1.53
N GLY A 133 33.49 14.47 -1.25
CA GLY A 133 32.89 14.34 0.06
C GLY A 133 33.81 13.77 1.13
N GLU A 134 34.67 12.82 0.77
CA GLU A 134 35.63 12.23 1.72
C GLU A 134 36.53 13.29 2.40
N SER A 135 37.02 14.22 1.63
CA SER A 135 37.84 15.33 2.15
C SER A 135 37.06 16.31 3.03
N LEU A 136 35.74 16.34 2.89
CA LEU A 136 34.84 17.25 3.61
C LEU A 136 34.14 16.61 4.81
N GLY A 137 34.32 15.29 5.04
CA GLY A 137 33.76 14.59 6.18
C GLY A 137 32.63 13.60 5.84
N LEU A 138 32.49 13.22 4.57
CA LEU A 138 31.66 12.10 4.14
C LEU A 138 32.49 10.81 4.33
N ASP A 139 31.95 9.83 5.07
CA ASP A 139 32.70 8.63 5.48
C ASP A 139 31.85 7.38 5.21
N PHE A 140 32.13 6.75 4.08
CA PHE A 140 31.40 5.55 3.64
C PHE A 140 31.85 4.30 4.40
N ASP A 141 33.14 4.19 4.73
CA ASP A 141 33.69 3.04 5.46
C ASP A 141 33.09 2.98 6.87
N LEU A 142 33.02 4.13 7.55
CA LEU A 142 32.39 4.22 8.86
C LEU A 142 30.88 3.92 8.76
N GLY A 143 30.19 4.42 7.75
CA GLY A 143 28.79 4.14 7.51
C GLY A 143 28.53 2.64 7.32
N ALA A 144 29.33 2.00 6.47
CA ALA A 144 29.24 0.56 6.22
C ALA A 144 29.56 -0.26 7.50
N LYS A 145 30.51 0.15 8.30
CA LYS A 145 30.85 -0.52 9.59
C LYS A 145 29.74 -0.38 10.62
N LEU A 146 29.02 0.73 10.65
CA LEU A 146 27.95 0.97 11.63
C LEU A 146 26.64 0.28 11.25
N SER A 147 26.29 0.25 9.95
CA SER A 147 24.92 -0.15 9.54
C SER A 147 24.89 -1.01 8.26
N GLY A 148 26.03 -1.25 7.61
CA GLY A 148 26.12 -2.06 6.39
C GLY A 148 26.26 -1.21 5.12
N ALA A 149 26.34 -1.89 3.98
CA ALA A 149 26.47 -1.24 2.66
C ALA A 149 25.35 -0.23 2.40
N ARG A 150 25.67 0.85 1.70
CA ARG A 150 24.77 1.98 1.36
C ARG A 150 24.45 2.94 2.51
N PHE A 151 25.03 2.74 3.70
CA PHE A 151 24.99 3.75 4.75
C PHE A 151 26.23 4.64 4.70
N THR A 152 26.06 5.87 5.14
CA THR A 152 27.11 6.89 5.13
C THR A 152 27.12 7.60 6.48
N SER A 153 28.31 7.91 6.97
CA SER A 153 28.52 8.79 8.12
C SER A 153 28.95 10.18 7.63
N ILE A 154 28.41 11.22 8.22
CA ILE A 154 28.74 12.62 7.87
C ILE A 154 29.22 13.32 9.13
N ARG A 155 30.32 14.09 9.01
CA ARG A 155 30.90 14.80 10.15
C ARG A 155 31.32 16.24 9.81
N SER A 156 31.62 17.01 10.85
CA SER A 156 32.16 18.38 10.78
C SER A 156 31.28 19.34 9.97
N GLY A 157 31.88 20.15 9.11
CA GLY A 157 31.18 21.17 8.32
C GLY A 157 30.12 20.60 7.39
N LEU A 158 30.36 19.40 6.83
CA LEU A 158 29.37 18.74 5.96
C LEU A 158 28.11 18.30 6.74
N ALA A 159 28.27 17.86 7.99
CA ALA A 159 27.10 17.55 8.85
C ALA A 159 26.29 18.81 9.18
N SER A 160 26.97 19.94 9.41
CA SER A 160 26.31 21.23 9.62
C SER A 160 25.57 21.70 8.36
N LEU A 161 26.17 21.53 7.18
CA LEU A 161 25.56 21.86 5.89
C LEU A 161 24.35 20.98 5.62
N HIS A 162 24.42 19.67 5.86
CA HIS A 162 23.31 18.74 5.70
C HIS A 162 22.09 19.17 6.53
N ARG A 163 22.30 19.51 7.79
CA ARG A 163 21.23 20.00 8.67
C ARG A 163 20.66 21.34 8.19
N ALA A 164 21.54 22.27 7.76
CA ALA A 164 21.12 23.57 7.27
C ALA A 164 20.28 23.45 5.98
N LEU A 165 20.63 22.54 5.07
CA LEU A 165 19.85 22.27 3.87
C LEU A 165 18.47 21.67 4.17
N GLY A 166 18.39 20.75 5.12
CA GLY A 166 17.11 20.20 5.56
C GLY A 166 16.18 21.29 6.11
N GLN A 167 16.71 22.16 6.98
CA GLN A 167 15.93 23.29 7.51
C GLN A 167 15.52 24.27 6.42
N PHE A 168 16.43 24.64 5.53
CA PHE A 168 16.14 25.54 4.42
C PHE A 168 15.03 25.00 3.49
N MET A 169 15.08 23.72 3.14
CA MET A 169 14.03 23.11 2.32
C MET A 169 12.66 23.13 3.02
N LEU A 170 12.64 22.85 4.33
CA LEU A 170 11.40 22.87 5.12
C LEU A 170 10.84 24.29 5.21
N ASP A 171 11.69 25.30 5.46
CA ASP A 171 11.28 26.70 5.55
C ASP A 171 10.65 27.19 4.22
N ILE A 172 11.25 26.84 3.07
CA ILE A 172 10.68 27.20 1.75
C ILE A 172 9.29 26.56 1.58
N GLN A 173 9.13 25.28 1.90
CA GLN A 173 7.84 24.61 1.70
C GLN A 173 6.75 25.23 2.58
N THR A 174 7.07 25.54 3.82
CA THR A 174 6.08 26.08 4.78
C THR A 174 5.81 27.57 4.58
N GLN A 175 6.83 28.39 4.28
CA GLN A 175 6.71 29.85 4.21
C GLN A 175 6.34 30.36 2.82
N GLU A 176 6.83 29.71 1.74
CA GLU A 176 6.61 30.17 0.38
C GLU A 176 5.57 29.36 -0.39
N HIS A 177 5.50 28.03 -0.15
CA HIS A 177 4.61 27.16 -0.87
C HIS A 177 3.32 26.80 -0.14
N GLY A 178 3.15 27.28 1.12
CA GLY A 178 1.92 27.13 1.89
C GLY A 178 1.65 25.72 2.42
N TYR A 179 2.66 24.87 2.54
CA TYR A 179 2.54 23.59 3.19
C TYR A 179 2.47 23.74 4.71
N GLU A 180 1.72 22.85 5.36
CA GLU A 180 1.69 22.74 6.82
C GLU A 180 2.76 21.75 7.28
N GLU A 181 3.61 22.18 8.22
CA GLU A 181 4.61 21.31 8.82
C GLU A 181 3.96 20.30 9.77
N CYS A 182 4.19 19.01 9.53
CA CYS A 182 3.69 17.92 10.35
C CYS A 182 4.85 17.05 10.85
N TYR A 183 4.84 16.73 12.14
CA TYR A 183 5.77 15.78 12.73
C TYR A 183 5.05 14.46 13.02
N THR A 184 5.38 13.43 12.26
CA THR A 184 4.74 12.11 12.35
C THR A 184 5.72 11.06 12.90
N PRO A 185 5.23 9.92 13.45
CA PRO A 185 6.09 8.81 13.84
C PRO A 185 6.89 8.26 12.65
N TYR A 186 8.15 7.91 12.87
CA TYR A 186 9.00 7.26 11.86
C TYR A 186 8.76 5.75 11.76
N LEU A 187 8.18 5.15 12.81
CA LEU A 187 7.75 3.76 12.82
C LEU A 187 6.24 3.71 12.66
N VAL A 188 5.77 3.06 11.61
CA VAL A 188 4.36 2.98 11.25
C VAL A 188 3.90 1.52 11.15
N ASN A 189 2.59 1.31 11.23
CA ASN A 189 1.98 0.00 11.09
C ASN A 189 1.83 -0.44 9.62
N PHE A 190 1.37 -1.67 9.42
CA PHE A 190 1.13 -2.25 8.10
C PHE A 190 0.16 -1.40 7.25
N ASP A 191 -0.96 -0.94 7.84
CA ASP A 191 -2.00 -0.23 7.11
C ASP A 191 -1.52 1.12 6.56
N SER A 192 -0.64 1.81 7.27
CA SER A 192 -0.02 3.05 6.80
C SER A 192 0.78 2.82 5.51
N LEU A 193 1.64 1.79 5.47
CA LEU A 193 2.44 1.48 4.28
C LEU A 193 1.65 0.83 3.15
N LYS A 194 0.55 0.15 3.49
CA LYS A 194 -0.43 -0.31 2.49
C LYS A 194 -1.13 0.88 1.83
N GLY A 195 -1.49 1.89 2.62
CA GLY A 195 -2.11 3.12 2.12
C GLY A 195 -1.22 3.93 1.18
N THR A 196 0.10 3.89 1.38
CA THR A 196 1.10 4.56 0.53
C THR A 196 1.67 3.65 -0.57
N GLY A 197 1.21 2.40 -0.68
CA GLY A 197 1.51 1.49 -1.79
C GLY A 197 2.83 0.72 -1.68
N GLN A 198 3.54 0.78 -0.54
CA GLN A 198 4.75 -0.03 -0.32
C GLN A 198 4.39 -1.48 0.01
N LEU A 199 3.34 -1.71 0.78
CA LEU A 199 2.89 -3.04 1.14
C LEU A 199 1.67 -3.48 0.34
N PRO A 200 1.52 -4.78 0.09
CA PRO A 200 2.40 -5.88 0.48
C PRO A 200 3.64 -6.08 -0.41
N LYS A 201 3.70 -5.45 -1.57
CA LYS A 201 4.60 -5.78 -2.69
C LYS A 201 6.09 -5.60 -2.38
N PHE A 202 6.46 -4.60 -1.60
CA PHE A 202 7.85 -4.22 -1.35
C PHE A 202 8.28 -4.47 0.10
N GLU A 203 7.69 -5.45 0.78
CA GLU A 203 8.03 -5.76 2.19
C GLU A 203 9.51 -6.12 2.37
N GLU A 204 10.12 -6.78 1.38
CA GLU A 204 11.53 -7.19 1.44
C GLU A 204 12.51 -6.00 1.43
N ASP A 205 12.07 -4.85 0.92
CA ASP A 205 12.88 -3.63 0.87
C ASP A 205 12.76 -2.76 2.13
N LEU A 206 11.94 -3.17 3.09
CA LEU A 206 11.64 -2.36 4.27
C LEU A 206 12.43 -2.79 5.51
N PHE A 207 12.82 -1.81 6.32
CA PHE A 207 13.30 -2.07 7.67
C PHE A 207 12.12 -2.38 8.59
N ILE A 208 12.11 -3.61 9.11
CA ILE A 208 11.04 -4.11 9.97
C ILE A 208 11.56 -4.24 11.39
N THR A 209 10.81 -3.77 12.37
CA THR A 209 11.07 -3.94 13.78
C THR A 209 9.85 -4.52 14.49
N LYS A 210 10.07 -5.07 15.68
CA LYS A 210 9.00 -5.54 16.56
C LYS A 210 9.15 -4.89 17.92
N LYS A 211 8.04 -4.55 18.54
CA LYS A 211 8.03 -4.16 19.95
C LYS A 211 8.31 -5.40 20.80
N GLY A 212 9.21 -5.30 21.79
CA GLY A 212 9.54 -6.42 22.67
C GLY A 212 8.29 -7.04 23.29
N GLY A 213 8.16 -8.36 23.19
CA GLY A 213 7.01 -9.14 23.69
C GLY A 213 5.76 -9.12 22.80
N SER A 214 5.82 -8.52 21.61
CA SER A 214 4.73 -8.50 20.63
C SER A 214 5.18 -9.08 19.30
N ASP A 215 4.27 -9.74 18.58
CA ASP A 215 4.49 -10.15 17.18
C ASP A 215 4.10 -9.06 16.18
N GLU A 216 3.57 -7.94 16.66
CA GLU A 216 3.21 -6.80 15.84
C GLU A 216 4.45 -6.21 15.17
N LYS A 217 4.41 -6.15 13.84
CA LYS A 217 5.45 -5.53 13.03
C LYS A 217 5.23 -4.02 12.97
N LEU A 218 6.31 -3.28 13.11
CA LEU A 218 6.39 -1.86 12.77
C LEU A 218 7.46 -1.68 11.70
N TYR A 219 7.24 -0.74 10.83
CA TYR A 219 8.09 -0.47 9.67
C TYR A 219 8.68 0.92 9.76
N LEU A 220 9.96 1.05 9.48
CA LEU A 220 10.56 2.38 9.30
C LEU A 220 10.04 2.96 7.98
N ILE A 221 9.56 4.20 8.00
CA ILE A 221 9.09 4.88 6.79
C ILE A 221 10.21 4.96 5.75
N PRO A 222 10.02 4.49 4.50
CA PRO A 222 11.11 4.38 3.53
C PRO A 222 11.44 5.70 2.84
N THR A 223 10.44 6.54 2.62
CA THR A 223 10.58 7.84 1.93
C THR A 223 9.35 8.70 2.22
N GLY A 224 9.53 10.00 2.15
CA GLY A 224 8.47 10.98 2.28
C GLY A 224 7.96 11.45 0.93
#